data_7bfc8d6be0e5088d0d62e5a68055ecb9
#
_entry.id   7bfc8d6be0e5088d0d62e5a68055ecb9
#
_cell.length_a   1.000
_cell.length_b   1.000
_cell.length_c   1.000
_cell.angle_alpha   90.00
_cell.angle_beta   90.00
_cell.angle_gamma   90.00
#
_symmetry.space_group_name_H-M   'P 1'
#
loop_
_entity.id
_entity.type
_entity.pdbx_description
1 polymer ?
#
loop_
_entity_poly.entity_id
_entity_poly.type
_entity_poly.pdbx_seq_one_letter_code
_entity_poly.pdbx_strand_id
1 'polypeptide(L)'
;SFPPMGFTEADGSIVGYDIDLAKEVSKRLGLEFVAKPIDWNAKEMELSSGSIDCIWNGFTITDERINSMSFTPAYLNNDQVLVVRAKSGIKTLADAKGITVACQAGSSAEEAINDNKEFADSLKAVVYYEENLTALTDLKVGSVDGVVMDSIVARYMISTTKDDSLVVVEEPLAAEGYGIGFRKSDDGAKLRDDVWNTLLEMTKDGTVAKISNQWFGKDISVIGK
;
A
#
# COMPACT_ATOMS: atom_id res chain seq x y z
N SER A 1 -0.79 -9.23 3.46
CA SER A 1 -1.06 -9.49 2.04
C SER A 1 -1.69 -8.27 1.37
N PHE A 2 -1.07 -7.73 0.32
CA PHE A 2 -1.41 -6.41 -0.25
C PHE A 2 -1.33 -6.41 -1.79
N PRO A 3 -2.22 -7.19 -2.47
CA PRO A 3 -2.19 -7.28 -3.93
C PRO A 3 -2.60 -5.96 -4.61
N PRO A 4 -1.95 -5.56 -5.72
CA PRO A 4 -0.94 -6.29 -6.48
C PRO A 4 0.52 -6.00 -6.06
N MET A 5 0.77 -5.34 -4.92
CA MET A 5 2.09 -4.89 -4.50
C MET A 5 2.98 -6.06 -4.04
N GLY A 6 2.65 -6.69 -2.91
CA GLY A 6 3.29 -7.89 -2.40
C GLY A 6 2.27 -8.74 -1.65
N PHE A 7 2.09 -9.99 -2.06
CA PHE A 7 1.08 -10.88 -1.48
C PHE A 7 1.45 -12.34 -1.66
N THR A 8 0.81 -13.20 -0.87
CA THR A 8 0.99 -14.65 -0.94
C THR A 8 -0.13 -15.27 -1.77
N GLU A 9 0.25 -16.06 -2.78
CA GLU A 9 -0.69 -16.86 -3.57
C GLU A 9 -1.11 -18.13 -2.84
N ALA A 10 -2.10 -18.83 -3.39
CA ALA A 10 -2.65 -20.06 -2.79
C ALA A 10 -1.63 -21.21 -2.65
N ASP A 11 -0.60 -21.21 -3.49
CA ASP A 11 0.50 -22.19 -3.45
C ASP A 11 1.61 -21.83 -2.45
N GLY A 12 1.46 -20.67 -1.75
CA GLY A 12 2.43 -20.16 -0.79
C GLY A 12 3.53 -19.29 -1.39
N SER A 13 3.56 -19.09 -2.71
CA SER A 13 4.52 -18.20 -3.34
C SER A 13 4.22 -16.73 -3.02
N ILE A 14 5.27 -15.93 -2.84
CA ILE A 14 5.16 -14.48 -2.62
C ILE A 14 5.45 -13.78 -3.92
N VAL A 15 4.48 -13.03 -4.40
CA VAL A 15 4.47 -12.36 -5.70
C VAL A 15 3.98 -10.92 -5.60
N GLY A 16 4.12 -10.15 -6.66
CA GLY A 16 3.59 -8.79 -6.74
C GLY A 16 4.54 -7.83 -7.44
N TYR A 17 4.04 -6.64 -7.71
CA TYR A 17 4.80 -5.57 -8.35
C TYR A 17 6.08 -5.22 -7.59
N ASP A 18 5.96 -5.02 -6.27
CA ASP A 18 7.08 -4.69 -5.41
C ASP A 18 8.07 -5.85 -5.28
N ILE A 19 7.55 -7.08 -5.28
CA ILE A 19 8.37 -8.30 -5.25
C ILE A 19 9.20 -8.44 -6.52
N ASP A 20 8.61 -8.18 -7.69
CA ASP A 20 9.32 -8.26 -8.96
C ASP A 20 10.38 -7.15 -9.09
N LEU A 21 10.08 -5.92 -8.63
CA LEU A 21 11.07 -4.85 -8.55
C LEU A 21 12.22 -5.23 -7.62
N ALA A 22 11.91 -5.72 -6.42
CA ALA A 22 12.92 -6.07 -5.42
C ALA A 22 13.81 -7.23 -5.87
N LYS A 23 13.26 -8.23 -6.54
CA LYS A 23 14.04 -9.34 -7.15
C LYS A 23 15.06 -8.84 -8.17
N GLU A 24 14.62 -7.97 -9.08
CA GLU A 24 15.51 -7.44 -10.11
C GLU A 24 16.57 -6.49 -9.52
N VAL A 25 16.19 -5.63 -8.56
CA VAL A 25 17.14 -4.79 -7.82
C VAL A 25 18.20 -5.64 -7.12
N SER A 26 17.78 -6.65 -6.35
CA SER A 26 18.72 -7.53 -5.63
C SER A 26 19.68 -8.25 -6.58
N LYS A 27 19.17 -8.74 -7.71
CA LYS A 27 19.98 -9.36 -8.75
C LYS A 27 21.05 -8.41 -9.30
N ARG A 28 20.70 -7.15 -9.60
CA ARG A 28 21.63 -6.15 -10.12
C ARG A 28 22.69 -5.74 -9.09
N LEU A 29 22.31 -5.69 -7.83
CA LEU A 29 23.23 -5.38 -6.72
C LEU A 29 24.06 -6.60 -6.26
N GLY A 30 23.80 -7.80 -6.78
CA GLY A 30 24.45 -9.03 -6.32
C GLY A 30 24.07 -9.44 -4.90
N LEU A 31 22.87 -9.09 -4.46
CA LEU A 31 22.32 -9.40 -3.15
C LEU A 31 21.38 -10.61 -3.23
N GLU A 32 21.29 -11.36 -2.13
CA GLU A 32 20.27 -12.39 -1.97
C GLU A 32 18.91 -11.72 -1.73
N PHE A 33 17.88 -12.14 -2.49
CA PHE A 33 16.52 -11.69 -2.28
C PHE A 33 15.77 -12.66 -1.37
N VAL A 34 15.22 -12.12 -0.27
CA VAL A 34 14.33 -12.86 0.64
C VAL A 34 13.07 -12.05 0.89
N ALA A 35 11.92 -12.57 0.45
CA ALA A 35 10.63 -12.00 0.82
C ALA A 35 10.20 -12.56 2.17
N LYS A 36 10.05 -11.69 3.17
CA LYS A 36 9.66 -12.06 4.53
C LYS A 36 8.29 -11.48 4.86
N PRO A 37 7.25 -12.32 5.03
CA PRO A 37 5.97 -11.86 5.58
C PRO A 37 6.15 -11.38 7.02
N ILE A 38 5.50 -10.27 7.36
CA ILE A 38 5.52 -9.69 8.70
C ILE A 38 4.10 -9.32 9.14
N ASP A 39 3.88 -9.22 10.44
CA ASP A 39 2.75 -8.49 11.00
C ASP A 39 2.97 -7.00 10.71
N TRP A 40 1.96 -6.34 10.10
CA TRP A 40 2.10 -4.93 9.73
C TRP A 40 2.30 -4.01 10.94
N ASN A 41 1.74 -4.33 12.08
CA ASN A 41 1.96 -3.58 13.31
C ASN A 41 3.39 -3.72 13.86
N ALA A 42 4.08 -4.81 13.50
CA ALA A 42 5.46 -5.08 13.92
C ALA A 42 6.53 -4.53 12.94
N LYS A 43 6.15 -3.90 11.82
CA LYS A 43 7.06 -3.48 10.74
C LYS A 43 8.27 -2.67 11.19
N GLU A 44 8.08 -1.73 12.10
CA GLU A 44 9.15 -0.86 12.61
C GLU A 44 10.11 -1.63 13.51
N MET A 45 9.58 -2.52 14.34
CA MET A 45 10.38 -3.39 15.20
C MET A 45 11.20 -4.40 14.37
N GLU A 46 10.59 -5.02 13.34
CA GLU A 46 11.28 -5.94 12.42
C GLU A 46 12.42 -5.23 11.68
N LEU A 47 12.20 -3.99 11.23
CA LEU A 47 13.22 -3.18 10.57
C LEU A 47 14.34 -2.77 11.55
N SER A 48 14.00 -2.25 12.74
CA SER A 48 14.97 -1.75 13.70
C SER A 48 15.82 -2.86 14.33
N SER A 49 15.26 -4.05 14.53
CA SER A 49 15.98 -5.23 15.04
C SER A 49 16.93 -5.87 14.00
N GLY A 50 16.80 -5.49 12.72
CA GLY A 50 17.58 -6.10 11.64
C GLY A 50 17.01 -7.43 11.13
N SER A 51 15.80 -7.79 11.54
CA SER A 51 15.09 -8.97 11.00
C SER A 51 14.76 -8.84 9.52
N ILE A 52 14.58 -7.60 9.05
CA ILE A 52 14.43 -7.21 7.64
C ILE A 52 15.35 -6.03 7.34
N ASP A 53 15.74 -5.87 6.08
CA ASP A 53 16.62 -4.78 5.62
C ASP A 53 15.85 -3.57 5.11
N CYS A 54 14.64 -3.79 4.61
CA CYS A 54 13.72 -2.74 4.19
C CYS A 54 12.26 -3.17 4.32
N ILE A 55 11.37 -2.17 4.31
CA ILE A 55 9.93 -2.35 4.17
C ILE A 55 9.56 -1.92 2.75
N TRP A 56 9.09 -2.88 1.95
CA TRP A 56 8.77 -2.65 0.55
C TRP A 56 7.50 -3.42 0.16
N ASN A 57 6.35 -2.85 0.43
CA ASN A 57 5.04 -3.40 0.05
C ASN A 57 3.97 -2.29 0.10
N GLY A 58 3.95 -1.41 -0.93
CA GLY A 58 3.03 -0.29 -0.96
C GLY A 58 3.16 0.58 0.30
N PHE A 59 4.39 0.91 0.69
CA PHE A 59 4.66 1.55 1.97
C PHE A 59 4.60 3.07 1.83
N THR A 60 3.53 3.66 2.33
CA THR A 60 3.29 5.11 2.26
C THR A 60 4.33 5.90 3.04
N ILE A 61 4.85 6.92 2.39
CA ILE A 61 5.72 7.93 3.00
C ILE A 61 4.84 8.87 3.82
N THR A 62 5.03 8.88 5.16
CA THR A 62 4.36 9.82 6.06
C THR A 62 5.39 10.60 6.88
N ASP A 63 5.01 11.77 7.40
CA ASP A 63 5.90 12.60 8.23
C ASP A 63 6.37 11.87 9.48
N GLU A 64 5.50 11.06 10.08
CA GLU A 64 5.84 10.24 11.24
C GLU A 64 6.92 9.21 10.88
N ARG A 65 6.74 8.50 9.77
CA ARG A 65 7.66 7.45 9.30
C ARG A 65 9.02 8.00 8.86
N ILE A 66 9.07 9.17 8.24
CA ILE A 66 10.33 9.86 7.87
C ILE A 66 11.19 10.15 9.11
N ASN A 67 10.56 10.42 10.27
CA ASN A 67 11.29 10.67 11.51
C ASN A 67 12.00 9.42 12.04
N SER A 68 11.49 8.23 11.79
CA SER A 68 12.04 6.95 12.29
C SER A 68 12.82 6.13 11.26
N MET A 69 12.62 6.39 9.96
CA MET A 69 13.19 5.63 8.86
C MET A 69 13.84 6.50 7.79
N SER A 70 14.69 5.88 6.96
CA SER A 70 15.25 6.47 5.74
C SER A 70 14.43 6.01 4.54
N PHE A 71 13.69 6.91 3.89
CA PHE A 71 12.88 6.58 2.71
C PHE A 71 13.59 6.88 1.39
N THR A 72 13.27 6.10 0.35
CA THR A 72 13.47 6.54 -1.03
C THR A 72 12.49 7.68 -1.35
N PRO A 73 12.71 8.42 -2.44
CA PRO A 73 11.62 9.16 -3.07
C PRO A 73 10.45 8.22 -3.44
N ALA A 74 9.28 8.79 -3.72
CA ALA A 74 8.14 7.99 -4.14
C ALA A 74 8.41 7.25 -5.46
N TYR A 75 8.04 5.97 -5.53
CA TYR A 75 8.12 5.18 -6.76
C TYR A 75 6.75 5.00 -7.44
N LEU A 76 5.64 5.16 -6.69
CA LEU A 76 4.27 5.23 -7.17
C LEU A 76 3.49 6.31 -6.43
N ASN A 77 2.50 6.93 -7.09
CA ASN A 77 1.47 7.71 -6.41
C ASN A 77 0.31 6.80 -6.03
N ASN A 78 -0.34 7.12 -4.93
CA ASN A 78 -1.52 6.45 -4.41
C ASN A 78 -2.47 7.46 -3.77
N ASP A 79 -3.70 7.04 -3.53
CA ASP A 79 -4.68 7.79 -2.75
C ASP A 79 -5.29 6.85 -1.70
N GLN A 80 -5.63 7.36 -0.52
CA GLN A 80 -6.52 6.69 0.41
C GLN A 80 -7.96 6.97 0.01
N VAL A 81 -8.73 5.91 -0.22
CA VAL A 81 -10.10 5.99 -0.74
C VAL A 81 -11.08 5.21 0.13
N LEU A 82 -12.34 5.63 0.09
CA LEU A 82 -13.44 4.89 0.70
C LEU A 82 -14.01 3.88 -0.32
N VAL A 83 -14.04 2.61 0.05
CA VAL A 83 -14.72 1.53 -0.70
C VAL A 83 -16.04 1.24 -0.01
N VAL A 84 -17.12 1.17 -0.78
CA VAL A 84 -18.48 0.92 -0.27
C VAL A 84 -19.20 -0.12 -1.13
N ARG A 85 -20.30 -0.67 -0.60
CA ARG A 85 -21.18 -1.50 -1.44
C ARG A 85 -21.85 -0.64 -2.52
N ALA A 86 -21.90 -1.13 -3.76
CA ALA A 86 -22.50 -0.42 -4.90
C ALA A 86 -23.95 0.02 -4.63
N LYS A 87 -24.70 -0.78 -3.88
CA LYS A 87 -26.11 -0.49 -3.50
C LYS A 87 -26.24 0.49 -2.34
N SER A 88 -25.16 0.96 -1.72
CA SER A 88 -25.22 1.89 -0.56
C SER A 88 -25.76 3.27 -0.92
N GLY A 89 -25.57 3.69 -2.17
CA GLY A 89 -25.89 5.05 -2.63
C GLY A 89 -24.86 6.10 -2.24
N ILE A 90 -23.77 5.75 -1.53
CA ILE A 90 -22.68 6.64 -1.13
C ILE A 90 -21.82 6.95 -2.35
N LYS A 91 -21.65 8.24 -2.68
CA LYS A 91 -20.89 8.73 -3.83
C LYS A 91 -19.79 9.72 -3.45
N THR A 92 -19.91 10.35 -2.29
CA THR A 92 -18.96 11.32 -1.75
C THR A 92 -18.61 10.96 -0.30
N LEU A 93 -17.56 11.54 0.25
CA LEU A 93 -17.23 11.36 1.67
C LEU A 93 -18.34 11.91 2.58
N ALA A 94 -19.01 12.98 2.16
CA ALA A 94 -20.13 13.57 2.93
C ALA A 94 -21.34 12.63 3.04
N ASP A 95 -21.57 11.77 2.04
CA ASP A 95 -22.65 10.77 2.06
C ASP A 95 -22.39 9.65 3.10
N ALA A 96 -21.14 9.51 3.57
CA ALA A 96 -20.74 8.49 4.53
C ALA A 96 -21.07 8.83 5.98
N LYS A 97 -21.85 9.87 6.23
CA LYS A 97 -22.24 10.28 7.57
C LYS A 97 -23.02 9.19 8.31
N GLY A 98 -22.57 8.85 9.53
CA GLY A 98 -23.24 7.91 10.42
C GLY A 98 -23.00 6.44 10.09
N ILE A 99 -22.07 6.12 9.16
CA ILE A 99 -21.71 4.74 8.84
C ILE A 99 -20.57 4.22 9.72
N THR A 100 -20.42 2.88 9.75
CA THR A 100 -19.25 2.21 10.34
C THR A 100 -18.24 1.93 9.25
N VAL A 101 -17.03 2.44 9.42
CA VAL A 101 -15.91 2.28 8.48
C VAL A 101 -14.85 1.36 9.07
N ALA A 102 -14.23 0.54 8.24
CA ALA A 102 -13.07 -0.28 8.59
C ALA A 102 -11.80 0.26 7.94
N CYS A 103 -10.66 -0.01 8.55
CA CYS A 103 -9.33 0.14 7.95
C CYS A 103 -8.34 -0.85 8.56
N GLN A 104 -7.17 -1.00 7.95
CA GLN A 104 -6.10 -1.80 8.55
C GLN A 104 -5.44 -1.02 9.68
N ALA A 105 -5.21 -1.67 10.83
CA ALA A 105 -4.52 -1.08 11.97
C ALA A 105 -3.06 -0.69 11.62
N GLY A 106 -2.60 0.47 12.08
CA GLY A 106 -1.25 0.98 11.85
C GLY A 106 -0.93 1.29 10.37
N SER A 107 -1.96 1.45 9.54
CA SER A 107 -1.82 1.83 8.11
C SER A 107 -1.97 3.34 7.92
N SER A 108 -1.57 3.83 6.72
CA SER A 108 -1.84 5.22 6.32
C SER A 108 -3.34 5.52 6.14
N ALA A 109 -4.17 4.48 5.96
CA ALA A 109 -5.62 4.64 5.97
C ALA A 109 -6.14 5.12 7.33
N GLU A 110 -5.59 4.59 8.43
CA GLU A 110 -5.91 5.05 9.79
C GLU A 110 -5.48 6.51 9.99
N GLU A 111 -4.26 6.87 9.54
CA GLU A 111 -3.77 8.25 9.59
C GLU A 111 -4.69 9.18 8.77
N ALA A 112 -5.04 8.78 7.52
CA ALA A 112 -5.92 9.58 6.65
C ALA A 112 -7.31 9.82 7.26
N ILE A 113 -7.88 8.83 7.96
CA ILE A 113 -9.14 9.01 8.69
C ILE A 113 -8.96 10.03 9.82
N ASN A 114 -7.90 9.89 10.62
CA ASN A 114 -7.66 10.73 11.79
C ASN A 114 -7.34 12.19 11.42
N ASP A 115 -6.66 12.40 10.30
CA ASP A 115 -6.30 13.73 9.80
C ASP A 115 -7.49 14.45 9.15
N ASN A 116 -8.42 13.72 8.56
CA ASN A 116 -9.67 14.26 8.04
C ASN A 116 -10.74 14.31 9.13
N LYS A 117 -10.63 15.30 10.02
CA LYS A 117 -11.52 15.43 11.19
C LYS A 117 -13.00 15.50 10.84
N GLU A 118 -13.35 16.19 9.75
CA GLU A 118 -14.75 16.29 9.32
C GLU A 118 -15.31 14.91 8.97
N PHE A 119 -14.55 14.11 8.23
CA PHE A 119 -14.93 12.73 7.92
C PHE A 119 -14.97 11.86 9.18
N ALA A 120 -13.91 11.86 10.00
CA ALA A 120 -13.83 11.06 11.22
C ALA A 120 -15.00 11.35 12.19
N ASP A 121 -15.27 12.62 12.46
CA ASP A 121 -16.33 13.05 13.38
C ASP A 121 -17.74 12.73 12.83
N SER A 122 -17.88 12.56 11.52
CA SER A 122 -19.14 12.19 10.88
C SER A 122 -19.49 10.72 11.00
N LEU A 123 -18.48 9.84 11.24
CA LEU A 123 -18.64 8.39 11.29
C LEU A 123 -19.36 7.93 12.58
N LYS A 124 -20.07 6.80 12.48
CA LYS A 124 -20.60 6.11 13.66
C LYS A 124 -19.49 5.42 14.46
N ALA A 125 -18.56 4.76 13.76
CA ALA A 125 -17.44 4.07 14.36
C ALA A 125 -16.35 3.76 13.31
N VAL A 126 -15.12 3.58 13.77
CA VAL A 126 -14.01 3.00 13.00
C VAL A 126 -13.66 1.64 13.62
N VAL A 127 -13.52 0.61 12.77
CA VAL A 127 -13.15 -0.76 13.16
C VAL A 127 -11.84 -1.11 12.53
N TYR A 128 -10.90 -1.61 13.34
CA TYR A 128 -9.56 -1.92 12.91
C TYR A 128 -9.39 -3.41 12.62
N TYR A 129 -8.79 -3.73 11.49
CA TYR A 129 -8.49 -5.08 11.03
C TYR A 129 -6.99 -5.29 10.89
N GLU A 130 -6.54 -6.53 11.01
CA GLU A 130 -5.14 -6.89 10.71
C GLU A 130 -4.89 -6.88 9.19
N GLU A 131 -5.90 -7.27 8.39
CA GLU A 131 -5.79 -7.46 6.94
C GLU A 131 -6.92 -6.77 6.18
N ASN A 132 -6.57 -6.07 5.11
CA ASN A 132 -7.55 -5.40 4.22
C ASN A 132 -8.55 -6.38 3.59
N LEU A 133 -8.12 -7.61 3.27
CA LEU A 133 -8.99 -8.63 2.66
C LEU A 133 -10.13 -9.02 3.60
N THR A 134 -9.85 -9.14 4.89
CA THR A 134 -10.87 -9.43 5.90
C THR A 134 -11.86 -8.26 6.01
N ALA A 135 -11.38 -7.02 6.04
CA ALA A 135 -12.23 -5.83 6.05
C ALA A 135 -13.16 -5.76 4.83
N LEU A 136 -12.63 -6.06 3.62
CA LEU A 136 -13.46 -6.11 2.39
C LEU A 136 -14.49 -7.25 2.42
N THR A 137 -14.15 -8.39 3.02
CA THR A 137 -15.09 -9.49 3.19
C THR A 137 -16.25 -9.07 4.09
N ASP A 138 -15.96 -8.40 5.20
CA ASP A 138 -16.96 -7.88 6.13
C ASP A 138 -17.80 -6.75 5.53
N LEU A 139 -17.21 -5.93 4.64
CA LEU A 139 -17.97 -4.95 3.86
C LEU A 139 -18.99 -5.64 2.94
N LYS A 140 -18.61 -6.72 2.26
CA LYS A 140 -19.51 -7.47 1.35
C LYS A 140 -20.72 -8.04 2.09
N VAL A 141 -20.49 -8.64 3.27
CA VAL A 141 -21.59 -9.24 4.06
C VAL A 141 -22.35 -8.23 4.91
N GLY A 142 -21.88 -6.99 5.00
CA GLY A 142 -22.56 -5.89 5.68
C GLY A 142 -22.25 -5.76 7.17
N SER A 143 -21.16 -6.37 7.65
CA SER A 143 -20.66 -6.18 9.02
C SER A 143 -20.11 -4.77 9.24
N VAL A 144 -19.56 -4.15 8.18
CA VAL A 144 -19.19 -2.74 8.11
C VAL A 144 -19.83 -2.11 6.86
N ASP A 145 -19.87 -0.78 6.80
CA ASP A 145 -20.52 -0.06 5.71
C ASP A 145 -19.53 0.48 4.67
N GLY A 146 -18.29 0.69 5.07
CA GLY A 146 -17.19 1.14 4.20
C GLY A 146 -15.84 0.62 4.67
N VAL A 147 -14.86 0.65 3.77
CA VAL A 147 -13.44 0.37 4.06
C VAL A 147 -12.61 1.51 3.50
N VAL A 148 -11.78 2.14 4.33
CA VAL A 148 -10.76 3.08 3.87
C VAL A 148 -9.48 2.28 3.62
N MET A 149 -8.95 2.40 2.40
CA MET A 149 -7.76 1.67 1.97
C MET A 149 -7.13 2.32 0.73
N ASP A 150 -6.01 1.80 0.32
CA ASP A 150 -5.24 2.25 -0.84
C ASP A 150 -6.00 2.03 -2.16
N SER A 151 -6.07 3.08 -2.98
CA SER A 151 -6.82 3.06 -4.25
C SER A 151 -6.27 2.04 -5.24
N ILE A 152 -4.94 1.87 -5.31
CA ILE A 152 -4.29 0.88 -6.17
C ILE A 152 -4.79 -0.53 -5.81
N VAL A 153 -4.79 -0.87 -4.52
CA VAL A 153 -5.21 -2.19 -4.02
C VAL A 153 -6.71 -2.39 -4.20
N ALA A 154 -7.53 -1.40 -3.82
CA ALA A 154 -8.98 -1.45 -3.97
C ALA A 154 -9.41 -1.71 -5.41
N ARG A 155 -8.87 -0.92 -6.35
CA ARG A 155 -9.19 -1.05 -7.78
C ARG A 155 -8.71 -2.36 -8.38
N TYR A 156 -7.52 -2.83 -7.99
CA TYR A 156 -7.00 -4.12 -8.42
C TYR A 156 -7.92 -5.26 -7.95
N MET A 157 -8.28 -5.29 -6.66
CA MET A 157 -9.12 -6.34 -6.10
C MET A 157 -10.52 -6.37 -6.73
N ILE A 158 -11.15 -5.21 -6.94
CA ILE A 158 -12.45 -5.10 -7.61
C ILE A 158 -12.35 -5.60 -9.06
N SER A 159 -11.32 -5.18 -9.80
CA SER A 159 -11.16 -5.54 -11.21
C SER A 159 -10.86 -7.02 -11.44
N THR A 160 -10.01 -7.62 -10.61
CA THR A 160 -9.59 -9.04 -10.76
C THR A 160 -10.68 -10.01 -10.33
N THR A 161 -11.46 -9.67 -9.31
CA THR A 161 -12.59 -10.50 -8.88
C THR A 161 -13.84 -10.29 -9.74
N LYS A 162 -13.84 -9.28 -10.60
CA LYS A 162 -15.04 -8.84 -11.38
C LYS A 162 -16.25 -8.66 -10.47
N ASP A 163 -16.00 -8.16 -9.27
CA ASP A 163 -17.00 -7.98 -8.24
C ASP A 163 -17.63 -6.59 -8.39
N ASP A 164 -18.78 -6.52 -8.98
CA ASP A 164 -19.58 -5.30 -9.17
C ASP A 164 -20.37 -4.89 -7.90
N SER A 165 -20.27 -5.68 -6.83
CA SER A 165 -20.91 -5.38 -5.54
C SER A 165 -20.24 -4.26 -4.75
N LEU A 166 -18.96 -3.97 -5.06
CA LEU A 166 -18.16 -2.93 -4.43
C LEU A 166 -17.80 -1.81 -5.41
N VAL A 167 -17.75 -0.59 -4.91
CA VAL A 167 -17.31 0.59 -5.67
C VAL A 167 -16.38 1.45 -4.83
N VAL A 168 -15.46 2.14 -5.51
CA VAL A 168 -14.59 3.15 -4.92
C VAL A 168 -15.29 4.49 -4.99
N VAL A 169 -15.34 5.22 -3.90
CA VAL A 169 -15.72 6.64 -3.88
C VAL A 169 -14.58 7.43 -4.50
N GLU A 170 -14.87 8.21 -5.56
CA GLU A 170 -13.82 8.86 -6.36
C GLU A 170 -13.16 10.06 -5.65
N GLU A 171 -13.80 10.61 -4.64
CA GLU A 171 -13.22 11.64 -3.77
C GLU A 171 -12.24 10.99 -2.78
N PRO A 172 -10.91 11.26 -2.87
CA PRO A 172 -9.94 10.66 -1.98
C PRO A 172 -9.95 11.33 -0.60
N LEU A 173 -9.62 10.55 0.44
CA LEU A 173 -9.35 11.10 1.77
C LEU A 173 -8.00 11.79 1.82
N ALA A 174 -6.99 11.21 1.19
CA ALA A 174 -5.63 11.72 1.15
C ALA A 174 -4.92 11.26 -0.14
N ALA A 175 -4.06 12.12 -0.68
CA ALA A 175 -3.10 11.77 -1.72
C ALA A 175 -1.77 11.43 -1.07
N GLU A 176 -1.10 10.38 -1.53
CA GLU A 176 0.12 9.87 -0.94
C GLU A 176 1.09 9.28 -1.99
N GLY A 177 2.30 8.97 -1.56
CA GLY A 177 3.29 8.28 -2.38
C GLY A 177 3.84 7.05 -1.68
N TYR A 178 4.05 5.97 -2.43
CA TYR A 178 4.75 4.79 -1.93
C TYR A 178 6.25 4.95 -2.05
N GLY A 179 6.96 4.73 -0.96
CA GLY A 179 8.41 4.65 -0.90
C GLY A 179 8.88 3.34 -0.29
N ILE A 180 10.19 3.17 -0.25
CA ILE A 180 10.83 2.02 0.38
C ILE A 180 11.47 2.53 1.67
N GLY A 181 11.12 1.93 2.81
CA GLY A 181 11.64 2.33 4.13
C GLY A 181 12.84 1.48 4.54
N PHE A 182 13.93 2.12 4.95
CA PHE A 182 15.17 1.51 5.42
C PHE A 182 15.49 1.96 6.85
N ARG A 183 16.35 1.23 7.56
CA ARG A 183 16.82 1.67 8.89
C ARG A 183 17.42 3.08 8.82
N LYS A 184 17.17 3.87 9.83
CA LYS A 184 17.77 5.20 10.00
C LYS A 184 19.17 5.10 10.55
N SER A 185 20.09 4.56 9.75
CA SER A 185 21.50 4.35 10.01
C SER A 185 22.31 4.60 8.74
N ASP A 186 23.64 4.73 8.86
CA ASP A 186 24.51 4.94 7.68
C ASP A 186 24.39 3.77 6.69
N ASP A 187 24.36 2.53 7.19
CA ASP A 187 24.19 1.34 6.33
C ASP A 187 22.81 1.30 5.68
N GLY A 188 21.75 1.66 6.42
CA GLY A 188 20.41 1.74 5.87
C GLY A 188 20.27 2.84 4.82
N ALA A 189 20.87 4.01 5.06
CA ALA A 189 20.89 5.10 4.09
C ALA A 189 21.68 4.71 2.81
N LYS A 190 22.80 4.02 2.97
CA LYS A 190 23.57 3.51 1.84
C LYS A 190 22.78 2.51 1.00
N LEU A 191 22.14 1.54 1.65
CA LEU A 191 21.31 0.54 0.96
C LEU A 191 20.12 1.21 0.24
N ARG A 192 19.47 2.21 0.86
CA ARG A 192 18.43 3.03 0.23
C ARG A 192 18.93 3.66 -1.07
N ASP A 193 20.12 4.28 -1.02
CA ASP A 193 20.67 4.97 -2.18
C ASP A 193 21.06 3.98 -3.29
N ASP A 194 21.66 2.84 -2.94
CA ASP A 194 21.99 1.77 -3.89
C ASP A 194 20.73 1.22 -4.57
N VAL A 195 19.68 0.97 -3.81
CA VAL A 195 18.36 0.50 -4.32
C VAL A 195 17.73 1.56 -5.22
N TRP A 196 17.70 2.82 -4.78
CA TRP A 196 17.10 3.90 -5.59
C TRP A 196 17.84 4.15 -6.89
N ASN A 197 19.17 4.19 -6.87
CA ASN A 197 19.98 4.33 -8.09
C ASN A 197 19.73 3.17 -9.06
N THR A 198 19.60 1.94 -8.55
CA THR A 198 19.26 0.78 -9.37
C THR A 198 17.87 0.91 -10.00
N LEU A 199 16.88 1.40 -9.25
CA LEU A 199 15.54 1.66 -9.79
C LEU A 199 15.56 2.74 -10.89
N LEU A 200 16.39 3.78 -10.75
CA LEU A 200 16.59 4.79 -11.80
C LEU A 200 17.21 4.19 -13.07
N GLU A 201 18.17 3.27 -12.94
CA GLU A 201 18.73 2.53 -14.08
C GLU A 201 17.68 1.63 -14.73
N MET A 202 16.89 0.90 -13.93
CA MET A 202 15.78 0.07 -14.41
C MET A 202 14.69 0.88 -15.11
N THR A 203 14.51 2.14 -14.72
CA THR A 203 13.59 3.05 -15.42
C THR A 203 14.14 3.43 -16.79
N LYS A 204 15.44 3.76 -16.88
CA LYS A 204 16.09 4.14 -18.13
C LYS A 204 16.13 3.01 -19.17
N ASP A 205 16.34 1.77 -18.74
CA ASP A 205 16.41 0.61 -19.64
C ASP A 205 15.03 -0.04 -19.93
N GLY A 206 13.95 0.51 -19.34
CA GLY A 206 12.57 0.06 -19.59
C GLY A 206 12.12 -1.11 -18.71
N THR A 207 12.96 -1.61 -17.80
CA THR A 207 12.60 -2.74 -16.92
C THR A 207 11.46 -2.39 -15.97
N VAL A 208 11.47 -1.18 -15.37
CA VAL A 208 10.37 -0.71 -14.53
C VAL A 208 9.07 -0.66 -15.31
N ALA A 209 9.09 -0.07 -16.52
CA ALA A 209 7.89 0.01 -17.37
C ALA A 209 7.36 -1.39 -17.73
N LYS A 210 8.25 -2.35 -18.01
CA LYS A 210 7.87 -3.74 -18.30
C LYS A 210 7.15 -4.38 -17.09
N ILE A 211 7.70 -4.27 -15.90
CA ILE A 211 7.11 -4.81 -14.66
C ILE A 211 5.79 -4.10 -14.37
N SER A 212 5.72 -2.77 -14.50
CA SER A 212 4.49 -2.01 -14.30
C SER A 212 3.39 -2.43 -15.28
N ASN A 213 3.71 -2.62 -16.56
CA ASN A 213 2.75 -3.11 -17.55
C ASN A 213 2.24 -4.52 -17.23
N GLN A 214 3.07 -5.39 -16.68
CA GLN A 214 2.67 -6.75 -16.30
C GLN A 214 1.57 -6.73 -15.24
N TRP A 215 1.68 -5.86 -14.24
CA TRP A 215 0.77 -5.81 -13.10
C TRP A 215 -0.43 -4.88 -13.30
N PHE A 216 -0.24 -3.77 -14.01
CA PHE A 216 -1.24 -2.70 -14.13
C PHE A 216 -1.73 -2.48 -15.57
N GLY A 217 -1.19 -3.19 -16.56
CA GLY A 217 -1.53 -2.96 -17.97
C GLY A 217 -1.00 -1.65 -18.56
N LYS A 218 -0.26 -0.85 -17.77
CA LYS A 218 0.38 0.41 -18.14
C LYS A 218 1.52 0.75 -17.19
N ASP A 219 2.41 1.64 -17.62
CA ASP A 219 3.43 2.20 -16.73
C ASP A 219 2.83 3.30 -15.84
N ILE A 220 2.72 3.02 -14.54
CA ILE A 220 2.24 3.97 -13.52
C ILE A 220 3.37 4.46 -12.60
N SER A 221 4.62 4.07 -12.86
CA SER A 221 5.78 4.45 -12.08
C SER A 221 6.04 5.95 -12.14
N VAL A 222 6.46 6.52 -11.02
CA VAL A 222 6.92 7.93 -10.91
C VAL A 222 8.43 8.03 -10.63
N ILE A 223 9.16 6.92 -10.74
CA ILE A 223 10.62 6.88 -10.51
C ILE A 223 11.35 7.80 -11.49
N GLY A 224 12.02 8.83 -10.95
CA GLY A 224 12.80 9.78 -11.74
C GLY A 224 11.98 10.81 -12.54
N LYS A 225 10.68 10.93 -12.22
CA LYS A 225 9.77 11.92 -12.83
C LYS A 225 9.58 13.11 -11.92
#